data_4172bc3fb5229a852dd5bcee3ae8a12c
#
_entry.id   4172bc3fb5229a852dd5bcee3ae8a12c
#
_cell.length_a   1.000
_cell.length_b   1.000
_cell.length_c   1.000
_cell.angle_alpha   90.00
_cell.angle_beta   90.00
_cell.angle_gamma   90.00
#
_symmetry.space_group_name_H-M   'P 1'
#
loop_
_entity.id
_entity.type
_entity.pdbx_description
1 polymer ?
#
loop_
_entity_poly.entity_id
_entity_poly.type
_entity_poly.pdbx_seq_one_letter_code
_entity_poly.pdbx_strand_id
1 'polypeptide(L)'
;MSCARLRWFVALLGLLPCLIWAQVPTAPAAPRVSAIAGELELGRIIEVQVDHLADWNQAIGGPAATRTGPTSVHPAWQLVPYLDGRALSGVTPLAVDLGQGRLQFHLRINATNRDTWTHLLSPLAFQRAVSFTVGLEQVDPFATDFTLASQRAQLVVINWRWWLAAVVIVATLSVAFCGLAIHTTLLMERYKTPSGALAHRFSLAKVQLALWFFVIFSAFLVIWLVTANVDTLNSSILSTLSISAGTALGDTFVKASGPTTATGVV
;
A
#
# COMPACT_ATOMS: atom_id res chain seq x y z
N MET A 1 83.66 34.51 38.02
CA MET A 1 83.07 33.52 37.12
C MET A 1 81.57 33.58 37.38
N SER A 2 80.88 34.19 36.74
CA SER A 2 80.28 34.65 35.51
C SER A 2 78.73 34.41 35.61
N CYS A 3 78.04 35.45 36.16
CA CYS A 3 76.59 35.48 36.29
C CYS A 3 75.85 35.71 34.95
N ALA A 4 76.48 35.51 33.79
CA ALA A 4 75.98 35.85 32.49
C ALA A 4 75.22 34.72 31.74
N ARG A 5 75.21 33.49 32.27
CA ARG A 5 74.59 32.32 31.57
C ARG A 5 73.18 31.97 32.03
N LEU A 6 72.64 32.65 33.01
CA LEU A 6 71.34 32.35 33.54
C LEU A 6 70.21 33.22 32.91
N ARG A 7 70.59 34.25 32.15
CA ARG A 7 69.53 35.16 31.54
C ARG A 7 69.04 34.72 30.21
N TRP A 8 69.63 33.73 29.57
CA TRP A 8 69.16 33.22 28.24
C TRP A 8 68.17 32.08 28.31
N PHE A 9 68.02 31.43 29.47
CA PHE A 9 67.06 30.35 29.64
C PHE A 9 65.64 30.85 29.93
N VAL A 10 65.43 32.05 30.39
CA VAL A 10 64.07 32.60 30.70
C VAL A 10 63.45 33.21 29.47
N ALA A 11 64.24 33.61 28.46
CA ALA A 11 63.63 34.19 27.22
C ALA A 11 63.16 33.17 26.22
N LEU A 12 63.43 31.86 26.37
CA LEU A 12 62.99 30.82 25.43
C LEU A 12 61.71 30.13 25.85
N LEU A 13 61.18 30.40 27.07
CA LEU A 13 59.93 29.81 27.57
C LEU A 13 58.69 30.68 27.26
N GLY A 14 58.87 31.86 26.63
CA GLY A 14 57.81 32.82 26.34
C GLY A 14 57.20 32.72 24.92
N LEU A 15 57.71 31.82 24.09
CA LEU A 15 57.24 31.62 22.70
C LEU A 15 56.61 30.21 22.48
N LEU A 16 55.84 29.72 23.47
CA LEU A 16 54.85 28.69 23.15
C LEU A 16 53.71 29.41 22.42
N PRO A 17 53.57 29.20 21.10
CA PRO A 17 52.37 29.63 20.45
C PRO A 17 51.22 28.89 21.15
N CYS A 18 50.27 29.64 21.72
CA CYS A 18 48.93 29.14 21.97
C CYS A 18 48.43 28.59 20.63
N LEU A 19 48.68 27.31 20.38
CA LEU A 19 47.88 26.53 19.45
C LEU A 19 46.48 26.50 20.02
N ILE A 20 45.73 27.60 19.86
CA ILE A 20 44.30 27.59 19.89
C ILE A 20 43.91 26.61 18.77
N TRP A 21 43.66 25.40 19.17
CA TRP A 21 42.96 24.47 18.31
C TRP A 21 41.64 25.14 17.98
N ALA A 22 41.63 25.87 16.88
CA ALA A 22 40.40 26.26 16.24
C ALA A 22 39.68 24.93 15.97
N GLN A 23 38.75 24.59 16.83
CA GLN A 23 37.78 23.53 16.52
C GLN A 23 37.10 23.96 15.24
N VAL A 24 37.59 23.39 14.13
CA VAL A 24 36.88 23.47 12.85
C VAL A 24 35.48 22.96 13.18
N PRO A 25 34.44 23.77 13.05
CA PRO A 25 33.07 23.31 13.29
C PRO A 25 32.90 22.10 12.40
N THR A 26 32.80 20.94 13.00
CA THR A 26 32.51 19.69 12.27
C THR A 26 31.18 19.93 11.57
N ALA A 27 31.18 19.91 10.25
CA ALA A 27 29.97 20.07 9.48
C ALA A 27 28.93 19.09 10.05
N PRO A 28 27.67 19.51 10.24
CA PRO A 28 26.66 18.64 10.80
C PRO A 28 26.61 17.36 9.97
N ALA A 29 26.64 16.22 10.65
CA ALA A 29 26.63 14.94 9.97
C ALA A 29 25.36 14.86 9.09
N ALA A 30 25.55 14.46 7.83
CA ALA A 30 24.45 14.36 6.89
C ALA A 30 23.42 13.31 7.38
N PRO A 31 22.13 13.56 7.26
CA PRO A 31 21.09 12.61 7.66
C PRO A 31 21.20 11.33 6.84
N ARG A 32 21.01 10.19 7.51
CA ARG A 32 21.14 8.88 6.89
C ARG A 32 20.05 7.95 7.38
N VAL A 33 19.44 7.20 6.46
CA VAL A 33 18.47 6.15 6.81
C VAL A 33 19.25 4.93 7.29
N SER A 34 19.06 4.53 8.55
CA SER A 34 19.79 3.43 9.21
C SER A 34 18.95 2.16 9.33
N ALA A 35 17.63 2.27 9.51
CA ALA A 35 16.78 1.10 9.63
C ALA A 35 15.34 1.37 9.13
N ILE A 36 14.67 0.29 8.74
CA ILE A 36 13.26 0.28 8.41
C ILE A 36 12.62 -0.83 9.23
N ALA A 37 11.55 -0.51 9.94
CA ALA A 37 10.73 -1.48 10.66
C ALA A 37 9.33 -1.52 10.05
N GLY A 38 8.79 -2.73 9.90
CA GLY A 38 7.51 -2.97 9.25
C GLY A 38 7.65 -3.56 7.86
N GLU A 39 6.53 -4.03 7.34
CA GLU A 39 6.46 -4.57 5.98
C GLU A 39 6.19 -3.43 4.99
N LEU A 40 7.01 -3.33 3.95
CA LEU A 40 6.75 -2.43 2.83
C LEU A 40 5.59 -3.01 2.00
N GLU A 41 4.39 -2.75 2.43
CA GLU A 41 3.15 -3.17 1.78
C GLU A 41 2.22 -1.97 1.63
N LEU A 42 1.46 -1.93 0.56
CA LEU A 42 0.47 -0.88 0.35
C LEU A 42 -0.60 -0.90 1.47
N GLY A 43 -0.92 0.27 2.03
CA GLY A 43 -1.87 0.41 3.13
C GLY A 43 -1.28 0.15 4.52
N ARG A 44 0.03 -0.17 4.63
CA ARG A 44 0.71 -0.38 5.92
C ARG A 44 1.41 0.89 6.41
N ILE A 45 1.60 0.92 7.71
CA ILE A 45 2.43 1.92 8.37
C ILE A 45 3.82 1.32 8.54
N ILE A 46 4.83 2.05 8.10
CA ILE A 46 6.24 1.71 8.27
C ILE A 46 6.90 2.72 9.21
N GLU A 47 7.86 2.26 9.97
CA GLU A 47 8.71 3.08 10.81
C GLU A 47 10.12 3.12 10.23
N VAL A 48 10.65 4.32 10.07
CA VAL A 48 11.95 4.57 9.46
C VAL A 48 12.85 5.27 10.47
N GLN A 49 14.01 4.71 10.71
CA GLN A 49 15.05 5.30 11.55
C GLN A 49 15.98 6.13 10.68
N VAL A 50 16.15 7.40 11.05
CA VAL A 50 17.04 8.35 10.37
C VAL A 50 18.01 8.91 11.38
N ASP A 51 19.30 8.63 11.19
CA ASP A 51 20.35 9.18 12.02
C ASP A 51 20.58 10.65 11.69
N HIS A 52 20.91 11.46 12.70
CA HIS A 52 21.14 12.90 12.59
C HIS A 52 19.93 13.71 12.07
N LEU A 53 18.69 13.18 12.24
CA LEU A 53 17.48 13.86 11.81
C LEU A 53 17.26 15.19 12.56
N ALA A 54 17.54 15.23 13.86
CA ALA A 54 17.42 16.42 14.68
C ALA A 54 18.36 17.54 14.22
N ASP A 55 19.62 17.21 13.98
CA ASP A 55 20.64 18.15 13.52
C ASP A 55 20.30 18.72 12.15
N TRP A 56 19.86 17.84 11.23
CA TRP A 56 19.38 18.23 9.90
C TRP A 56 18.15 19.14 9.97
N ASN A 57 17.17 18.77 10.80
CA ASN A 57 15.96 19.57 10.97
C ASN A 57 16.26 20.97 11.52
N GLN A 58 17.23 21.07 12.44
CA GLN A 58 17.70 22.34 12.99
C GLN A 58 18.47 23.15 11.94
N ALA A 59 19.31 22.51 11.14
CA ALA A 59 20.12 23.18 10.11
C ALA A 59 19.24 23.79 9.00
N ILE A 60 18.18 23.09 8.56
CA ILE A 60 17.28 23.58 7.51
C ILE A 60 16.20 24.51 8.09
N GLY A 61 15.66 24.18 9.27
CA GLY A 61 14.64 25.01 9.93
C GLY A 61 15.16 26.36 10.42
N GLY A 62 16.48 26.53 10.51
CA GLY A 62 17.16 27.70 11.09
C GLY A 62 16.82 27.91 12.57
N PRO A 63 17.32 28.99 13.21
CA PRO A 63 17.02 29.35 14.59
C PRO A 63 15.54 29.72 14.81
N ALA A 64 14.71 29.59 13.79
CA ALA A 64 13.26 29.80 13.82
C ALA A 64 12.47 28.68 14.49
N ALA A 65 13.13 27.67 15.10
CA ALA A 65 12.51 26.73 16.02
C ALA A 65 11.84 27.41 17.23
N THR A 66 12.05 28.70 17.40
CA THR A 66 11.40 29.58 18.39
C THR A 66 10.14 30.27 17.85
N ARG A 67 9.75 30.03 16.60
CA ARG A 67 8.49 30.53 16.07
C ARG A 67 7.33 29.68 16.62
N THR A 68 6.88 30.06 17.78
CA THR A 68 5.63 29.61 18.40
C THR A 68 4.44 30.17 17.63
N GLY A 69 4.27 29.76 16.39
CA GLY A 69 3.13 30.10 15.56
C GLY A 69 2.51 28.82 14.98
N PRO A 70 1.17 28.76 14.79
CA PRO A 70 0.49 27.55 14.29
C PRO A 70 0.87 27.17 12.83
N THR A 71 1.82 27.87 12.22
CA THR A 71 2.23 27.68 10.83
C THR A 71 3.70 27.27 10.64
N SER A 72 4.46 27.03 11.73
CA SER A 72 5.85 26.53 11.62
C SER A 72 5.84 25.01 11.46
N VAL A 73 5.55 24.55 10.25
CA VAL A 73 5.72 23.12 9.92
C VAL A 73 7.23 22.84 9.91
N HIS A 74 7.70 22.05 10.87
CA HIS A 74 9.10 21.60 10.87
C HIS A 74 9.42 20.89 9.56
N PRO A 75 10.62 21.10 8.96
CA PRO A 75 10.99 20.44 7.70
C PRO A 75 10.84 18.92 7.72
N ALA A 76 11.01 18.30 8.88
CA ALA A 76 10.83 16.86 9.04
C ALA A 76 9.40 16.37 8.70
N TRP A 77 8.36 17.21 8.80
CA TRP A 77 7.00 16.87 8.38
C TRP A 77 6.78 16.93 6.87
N GLN A 78 7.74 17.47 6.13
CA GLN A 78 7.69 17.56 4.66
C GLN A 78 8.48 16.43 3.99
N LEU A 79 9.09 15.54 4.79
CA LEU A 79 9.82 14.40 4.28
C LEU A 79 8.85 13.42 3.61
N VAL A 80 9.28 12.89 2.48
CA VAL A 80 8.55 11.87 1.72
C VAL A 80 9.42 10.63 1.55
N PRO A 81 8.83 9.43 1.55
CA PRO A 81 9.56 8.22 1.25
C PRO A 81 9.86 8.11 -0.25
N TYR A 82 11.00 7.55 -0.58
CA TYR A 82 11.44 7.25 -1.94
C TYR A 82 11.57 5.74 -2.10
N LEU A 83 11.00 5.20 -3.16
CA LEU A 83 11.12 3.81 -3.57
C LEU A 83 11.72 3.74 -4.98
N ASP A 84 12.81 3.00 -5.13
CA ASP A 84 13.59 2.92 -6.38
C ASP A 84 13.93 4.30 -6.97
N GLY A 85 14.30 5.26 -6.10
CA GLY A 85 14.65 6.63 -6.49
C GLY A 85 13.46 7.52 -6.88
N ARG A 86 12.21 7.04 -6.72
CA ARG A 86 10.99 7.81 -7.01
C ARG A 86 10.31 8.24 -5.73
N ALA A 87 10.01 9.52 -5.61
CA ALA A 87 9.28 10.06 -4.48
C ALA A 87 7.83 9.57 -4.47
N LEU A 88 7.33 9.18 -3.31
CA LEU A 88 5.91 8.94 -3.08
C LEU A 88 5.24 10.26 -2.69
N SER A 89 5.06 11.14 -3.67
CA SER A 89 4.48 12.47 -3.48
C SER A 89 3.15 12.42 -2.72
N GLY A 90 2.98 13.33 -1.76
CA GLY A 90 1.77 13.38 -0.93
C GLY A 90 1.68 12.31 0.17
N VAL A 91 2.75 11.56 0.40
CA VAL A 91 2.90 10.68 1.58
C VAL A 91 3.80 11.40 2.58
N THR A 92 3.20 12.07 3.56
CA THR A 92 3.90 12.77 4.63
C THR A 92 3.96 11.89 5.89
N PRO A 93 4.89 12.15 6.82
CA PRO A 93 4.95 11.42 8.07
C PRO A 93 3.65 11.54 8.87
N LEU A 94 3.21 10.44 9.47
CA LEU A 94 2.13 10.43 10.47
C LEU A 94 2.63 10.87 11.84
N ALA A 95 3.86 10.52 12.15
CA ALA A 95 4.52 10.87 13.40
C ALA A 95 6.01 11.14 13.12
N VAL A 96 6.55 12.12 13.85
CA VAL A 96 7.96 12.52 13.78
C VAL A 96 8.48 12.59 15.21
N ASP A 97 9.46 11.75 15.53
CA ASP A 97 10.22 11.79 16.77
C ASP A 97 11.65 12.23 16.45
N LEU A 98 11.92 13.51 16.61
CA LEU A 98 13.24 14.08 16.36
C LEU A 98 14.29 13.58 17.37
N GLY A 99 13.88 13.29 18.60
CA GLY A 99 14.80 12.84 19.63
C GLY A 99 15.34 11.44 19.39
N GLN A 100 14.52 10.57 18.83
CA GLN A 100 14.90 9.21 18.47
C GLN A 100 15.22 9.04 16.98
N GLY A 101 15.03 10.09 16.16
CA GLY A 101 15.23 10.03 14.72
C GLY A 101 14.24 9.11 14.01
N ARG A 102 13.00 8.97 14.52
CA ARG A 102 11.99 8.05 13.97
C ARG A 102 10.92 8.80 13.20
N LEU A 103 10.59 8.23 12.05
CA LEU A 103 9.53 8.72 11.17
C LEU A 103 8.55 7.58 10.91
N GLN A 104 7.24 7.85 10.98
CA GLN A 104 6.22 6.88 10.61
C GLN A 104 5.50 7.34 9.36
N PHE A 105 5.43 6.48 8.35
CA PHE A 105 4.75 6.74 7.09
C PHE A 105 3.63 5.74 6.84
N HIS A 106 2.50 6.22 6.35
CA HIS A 106 1.43 5.36 5.86
C HIS A 106 1.53 5.28 4.34
N LEU A 107 1.92 4.10 3.84
CA LEU A 107 2.06 3.86 2.40
C LEU A 107 0.69 3.76 1.74
N ARG A 108 0.24 4.83 1.09
CA ARG A 108 -1.07 4.88 0.44
C ARG A 108 -0.97 5.45 -0.97
N ILE A 109 -1.89 4.99 -1.83
CA ILE A 109 -2.06 5.57 -3.16
C ILE A 109 -2.89 6.85 -3.02
N ASN A 110 -2.43 7.90 -3.72
CA ASN A 110 -3.17 9.13 -3.90
C ASN A 110 -3.08 9.56 -5.39
N ALA A 111 -3.71 10.68 -5.73
CA ALA A 111 -3.71 11.17 -7.11
C ALA A 111 -2.31 11.52 -7.62
N THR A 112 -1.40 11.98 -6.73
CA THR A 112 -0.07 12.46 -7.09
C THR A 112 0.98 11.36 -7.20
N ASN A 113 0.79 10.20 -6.54
CA ASN A 113 1.76 9.10 -6.55
C ASN A 113 1.26 7.83 -7.26
N ARG A 114 0.08 7.89 -7.90
CA ARG A 114 -0.51 6.75 -8.60
C ARG A 114 0.43 6.16 -9.65
N ASP A 115 1.08 7.00 -10.44
CA ASP A 115 1.98 6.55 -11.50
C ASP A 115 3.22 5.87 -10.94
N THR A 116 3.77 6.39 -9.83
CA THR A 116 4.86 5.76 -9.10
C THR A 116 4.47 4.37 -8.61
N TRP A 117 3.29 4.24 -7.98
CA TRP A 117 2.77 2.94 -7.55
C TRP A 117 2.49 1.99 -8.71
N THR A 118 1.92 2.47 -9.80
CA THR A 118 1.68 1.66 -11.00
C THR A 118 2.98 1.08 -11.54
N HIS A 119 4.06 1.86 -11.56
CA HIS A 119 5.38 1.38 -11.96
C HIS A 119 5.98 0.38 -10.96
N LEU A 120 5.84 0.62 -9.65
CA LEU A 120 6.35 -0.25 -8.61
C LEU A 120 5.62 -1.60 -8.56
N LEU A 121 4.32 -1.61 -8.83
CA LEU A 121 3.47 -2.79 -8.79
C LEU A 121 3.32 -3.49 -10.16
N SER A 122 3.83 -2.90 -11.25
CA SER A 122 3.70 -3.42 -12.61
C SER A 122 4.28 -4.84 -12.82
N PRO A 123 5.41 -5.26 -12.23
CA PRO A 123 5.83 -6.64 -12.31
C PRO A 123 4.91 -7.52 -11.47
N LEU A 124 4.29 -8.53 -12.09
CA LEU A 124 3.51 -9.56 -11.38
C LEU A 124 4.47 -10.43 -10.54
N ALA A 125 4.74 -10.01 -9.33
CA ALA A 125 5.57 -10.71 -8.37
C ALA A 125 4.92 -10.63 -6.99
N PHE A 126 5.15 -11.64 -6.14
CA PHE A 126 4.68 -11.58 -4.75
C PHE A 126 5.47 -10.56 -3.94
N GLN A 127 6.78 -10.52 -4.18
CA GLN A 127 7.69 -9.59 -3.51
C GLN A 127 8.68 -9.04 -4.53
N ARG A 128 9.09 -7.80 -4.33
CA ARG A 128 10.09 -7.12 -5.15
C ARG A 128 11.12 -6.44 -4.24
N ALA A 129 12.39 -6.64 -4.55
CA ALA A 129 13.47 -5.92 -3.90
C ALA A 129 13.52 -4.47 -4.42
N VAL A 130 13.37 -3.50 -3.53
CA VAL A 130 13.37 -2.07 -3.84
C VAL A 130 14.42 -1.35 -2.99
N SER A 131 14.98 -0.27 -3.52
CA SER A 131 15.75 0.66 -2.71
C SER A 131 14.80 1.59 -1.97
N PHE A 132 15.03 1.79 -0.68
CA PHE A 132 14.23 2.69 0.14
C PHE A 132 15.11 3.81 0.70
N THR A 133 14.61 5.03 0.64
CA THR A 133 15.21 6.16 1.35
C THR A 133 14.14 7.21 1.65
N VAL A 134 14.52 8.28 2.32
CA VAL A 134 13.64 9.38 2.70
C VAL A 134 14.31 10.68 2.30
N GLY A 135 13.52 11.68 1.90
CA GLY A 135 14.06 12.99 1.54
C GLY A 135 12.95 14.02 1.39
N LEU A 136 13.34 15.25 1.07
CA LEU A 136 12.38 16.27 0.65
C LEU A 136 12.01 16.03 -0.81
N GLU A 137 10.74 16.27 -1.14
CA GLU A 137 10.30 16.29 -2.53
C GLU A 137 11.10 17.33 -3.31
N GLN A 138 11.66 17.00 -4.47
CA GLN A 138 12.51 17.84 -5.33
C GLN A 138 13.96 18.09 -4.84
N VAL A 139 14.40 17.42 -3.78
CA VAL A 139 15.79 17.47 -3.31
C VAL A 139 16.34 16.05 -3.31
N ASP A 140 17.65 15.91 -3.45
CA ASP A 140 18.30 14.61 -3.38
C ASP A 140 17.93 13.89 -2.06
N PRO A 141 17.50 12.63 -2.12
CA PRO A 141 17.12 11.88 -0.94
C PRO A 141 18.31 11.61 -0.04
N PHE A 142 18.05 11.35 1.24
CA PHE A 142 19.08 11.02 2.23
C PHE A 142 19.86 9.79 1.80
N ALA A 143 21.15 9.75 2.18
CA ALA A 143 21.94 8.56 2.01
C ALA A 143 21.36 7.42 2.86
N THR A 144 21.34 6.22 2.30
CA THR A 144 20.96 5.01 3.03
C THR A 144 22.22 4.34 3.56
N ASP A 145 22.17 3.78 4.76
CA ASP A 145 23.31 3.05 5.30
C ASP A 145 23.66 1.84 4.43
N PHE A 146 24.96 1.53 4.32
CA PHE A 146 25.45 0.50 3.41
C PHE A 146 24.80 -0.88 3.68
N THR A 147 24.59 -1.23 4.93
CA THR A 147 23.94 -2.48 5.32
C THR A 147 22.50 -2.56 4.83
N LEU A 148 21.73 -1.48 4.96
CA LEU A 148 20.36 -1.39 4.49
C LEU A 148 20.29 -1.34 2.96
N ALA A 149 21.18 -0.58 2.32
CA ALA A 149 21.27 -0.49 0.87
C ALA A 149 21.62 -1.83 0.22
N SER A 150 22.50 -2.63 0.86
CA SER A 150 22.88 -3.96 0.36
C SER A 150 21.78 -5.00 0.54
N GLN A 151 20.94 -4.88 1.57
CA GLN A 151 19.86 -5.81 1.86
C GLN A 151 18.60 -5.55 1.05
N ARG A 152 18.49 -4.48 0.31
CA ARG A 152 17.29 -4.06 -0.44
C ARG A 152 16.00 -4.42 0.27
N ALA A 153 15.21 -3.45 0.60
CA ALA A 153 13.92 -3.68 1.26
C ALA A 153 12.98 -4.47 0.35
N GLN A 154 12.20 -5.38 0.93
CA GLN A 154 11.24 -6.21 0.17
C GLN A 154 9.89 -5.50 0.16
N LEU A 155 9.49 -5.01 -1.01
CA LEU A 155 8.14 -4.51 -1.24
C LEU A 155 7.22 -5.71 -1.48
N VAL A 156 6.22 -5.88 -0.62
CA VAL A 156 5.17 -6.89 -0.81
C VAL A 156 4.16 -6.34 -1.80
N VAL A 157 4.12 -6.92 -2.99
CA VAL A 157 3.19 -6.53 -4.07
C VAL A 157 1.88 -7.27 -3.90
N ILE A 158 1.95 -8.59 -3.68
CA ILE A 158 0.78 -9.44 -3.44
C ILE A 158 1.05 -10.24 -2.18
N ASN A 159 0.19 -10.08 -1.20
CA ASN A 159 0.30 -10.86 0.02
C ASN A 159 -0.10 -12.31 -0.27
N TRP A 160 0.87 -13.23 -0.23
CA TRP A 160 0.71 -14.67 -0.50
C TRP A 160 -0.45 -15.30 0.28
N ARG A 161 -0.64 -14.91 1.54
CA ARG A 161 -1.68 -15.48 2.40
C ARG A 161 -3.09 -15.16 1.88
N TRP A 162 -3.31 -13.91 1.48
CA TRP A 162 -4.59 -13.45 0.92
C TRP A 162 -4.83 -14.03 -0.46
N TRP A 163 -3.78 -14.12 -1.28
CA TRP A 163 -3.86 -14.78 -2.59
C TRP A 163 -4.26 -16.26 -2.46
N LEU A 164 -3.61 -17.00 -1.54
CA LEU A 164 -3.97 -18.39 -1.27
C LEU A 164 -5.41 -18.52 -0.75
N ALA A 165 -5.83 -17.66 0.16
CA ALA A 165 -7.21 -17.61 0.64
C ALA A 165 -8.20 -17.39 -0.51
N ALA A 166 -7.91 -16.47 -1.44
CA ALA A 166 -8.73 -16.21 -2.62
C ALA A 166 -8.87 -17.46 -3.49
N VAL A 167 -7.77 -18.15 -3.78
CA VAL A 167 -7.77 -19.39 -4.57
C VAL A 167 -8.61 -20.46 -3.90
N VAL A 168 -8.45 -20.68 -2.60
CA VAL A 168 -9.23 -21.69 -1.83
C VAL A 168 -10.71 -21.36 -1.85
N ILE A 169 -11.09 -20.09 -1.65
CA ILE A 169 -12.49 -19.67 -1.65
C ILE A 169 -13.11 -19.87 -3.04
N VAL A 170 -12.42 -19.43 -4.10
CA VAL A 170 -12.93 -19.60 -5.48
C VAL A 170 -13.04 -21.08 -5.85
N ALA A 171 -12.07 -21.91 -5.46
CA ALA A 171 -12.13 -23.35 -5.68
C ALA A 171 -13.35 -23.97 -4.96
N THR A 172 -13.57 -23.61 -3.69
CA THR A 172 -14.72 -24.08 -2.92
C THR A 172 -16.06 -23.64 -3.54
N LEU A 173 -16.14 -22.38 -3.96
CA LEU A 173 -17.33 -21.86 -4.66
C LEU A 173 -17.55 -22.57 -6.00
N SER A 174 -16.48 -22.91 -6.73
CA SER A 174 -16.58 -23.65 -8.00
C SER A 174 -17.14 -25.05 -7.77
N VAL A 175 -16.64 -25.75 -6.75
CA VAL A 175 -17.15 -27.09 -6.38
C VAL A 175 -18.61 -27.00 -5.95
N ALA A 176 -18.96 -26.02 -5.12
CA ALA A 176 -20.35 -25.80 -4.70
C ALA A 176 -21.26 -25.48 -5.88
N PHE A 177 -20.83 -24.61 -6.79
CA PHE A 177 -21.56 -24.27 -8.00
C PHE A 177 -21.81 -25.49 -8.90
N CYS A 178 -20.77 -26.29 -9.16
CA CYS A 178 -20.90 -27.53 -9.91
C CYS A 178 -21.82 -28.52 -9.21
N GLY A 179 -21.68 -28.66 -7.89
CA GLY A 179 -22.57 -29.51 -7.10
C GLY A 179 -24.04 -29.10 -7.21
N LEU A 180 -24.32 -27.81 -7.04
CA LEU A 180 -25.67 -27.26 -7.24
C LEU A 180 -26.19 -27.47 -8.67
N ALA A 181 -25.35 -27.27 -9.67
CA ALA A 181 -25.71 -27.47 -11.07
C ALA A 181 -26.10 -28.91 -11.38
N ILE A 182 -25.46 -29.89 -10.75
CA ILE A 182 -25.69 -31.33 -10.97
C ILE A 182 -26.88 -31.83 -10.14
N HIS A 183 -26.94 -31.40 -8.84
CA HIS A 183 -27.91 -31.95 -7.89
C HIS A 183 -29.26 -31.19 -7.85
N THR A 184 -29.33 -30.02 -8.51
CA THR A 184 -30.59 -29.23 -8.51
C THR A 184 -31.13 -29.02 -9.91
N THR A 185 -32.43 -28.74 -9.98
CA THR A 185 -33.11 -28.40 -11.24
C THR A 185 -33.06 -26.92 -11.59
N LEU A 186 -32.18 -26.12 -10.91
CA LEU A 186 -32.08 -24.68 -11.10
C LEU A 186 -31.74 -24.27 -12.55
N LEU A 187 -30.86 -25.06 -13.18
CA LEU A 187 -30.43 -24.84 -14.56
C LEU A 187 -31.29 -25.57 -15.57
N MET A 188 -32.32 -26.28 -15.11
CA MET A 188 -33.21 -27.06 -15.97
C MET A 188 -34.51 -26.32 -16.25
N GLU A 189 -35.11 -26.63 -17.39
CA GLU A 189 -36.43 -26.17 -17.81
C GLU A 189 -37.33 -27.37 -17.95
N ARG A 190 -38.58 -27.22 -17.49
CA ARG A 190 -39.63 -28.24 -17.64
C ARG A 190 -40.25 -28.14 -19.02
N TYR A 191 -40.28 -29.21 -19.74
CA TYR A 191 -40.98 -29.30 -20.99
C TYR A 191 -41.92 -30.53 -21.02
N LYS A 192 -43.01 -30.42 -21.73
CA LYS A 192 -43.93 -31.55 -21.95
C LYS A 192 -43.42 -32.36 -23.14
N THR A 193 -43.18 -33.66 -22.92
CA THR A 193 -42.93 -34.60 -24.03
C THR A 193 -44.17 -34.83 -24.85
N PRO A 194 -44.08 -35.29 -26.11
CA PRO A 194 -45.23 -35.64 -26.92
C PRO A 194 -46.15 -36.68 -26.27
N SER A 195 -45.65 -37.48 -25.35
CA SER A 195 -46.39 -38.44 -24.51
C SER A 195 -47.15 -37.80 -23.33
N GLY A 196 -47.05 -36.47 -23.13
CA GLY A 196 -47.67 -35.76 -22.02
C GLY A 196 -46.87 -35.80 -20.71
N ALA A 197 -45.76 -36.52 -20.64
CA ALA A 197 -44.92 -36.58 -19.46
C ALA A 197 -44.06 -35.31 -19.31
N LEU A 198 -43.85 -34.87 -18.06
CA LEU A 198 -42.96 -33.74 -17.75
C LEU A 198 -41.50 -34.23 -17.72
N ALA A 199 -40.70 -33.70 -18.59
CA ALA A 199 -39.26 -33.95 -18.62
C ALA A 199 -38.48 -32.67 -18.29
N HIS A 200 -37.22 -32.84 -17.82
CA HIS A 200 -36.31 -31.75 -17.50
C HIS A 200 -35.18 -31.76 -18.50
N ARG A 201 -34.83 -30.58 -18.97
CA ARG A 201 -33.74 -30.37 -19.91
C ARG A 201 -32.94 -29.13 -19.49
N PHE A 202 -31.62 -29.14 -19.63
CA PHE A 202 -30.79 -27.98 -19.37
C PHE A 202 -31.21 -26.82 -20.28
N SER A 203 -31.44 -25.65 -19.66
CA SER A 203 -31.70 -24.41 -20.40
C SER A 203 -30.40 -23.71 -20.68
N LEU A 204 -30.03 -23.56 -21.95
CA LEU A 204 -28.78 -22.88 -22.33
C LEU A 204 -28.73 -21.48 -21.76
N ALA A 205 -29.84 -20.74 -21.81
CA ALA A 205 -29.90 -19.37 -21.28
C ALA A 205 -29.62 -19.31 -19.77
N LYS A 206 -30.18 -20.24 -18.97
CA LYS A 206 -29.93 -20.31 -17.51
C LYS A 206 -28.49 -20.70 -17.21
N VAL A 207 -27.95 -21.67 -17.93
CA VAL A 207 -26.53 -22.09 -17.76
C VAL A 207 -25.59 -20.95 -18.10
N GLN A 208 -25.82 -20.25 -19.21
CA GLN A 208 -25.01 -19.11 -19.62
C GLN A 208 -25.06 -17.96 -18.59
N LEU A 209 -26.26 -17.61 -18.12
CA LEU A 209 -26.45 -16.57 -17.12
C LEU A 209 -25.73 -16.92 -15.81
N ALA A 210 -25.89 -18.15 -15.32
CA ALA A 210 -25.26 -18.62 -14.10
C ALA A 210 -23.73 -18.67 -14.22
N LEU A 211 -23.19 -19.07 -15.39
CA LEU A 211 -21.76 -19.08 -15.66
C LEU A 211 -21.19 -17.66 -15.63
N TRP A 212 -21.81 -16.72 -16.33
CA TRP A 212 -21.35 -15.33 -16.34
C TRP A 212 -21.42 -14.69 -14.94
N PHE A 213 -22.50 -14.93 -14.21
CA PHE A 213 -22.61 -14.46 -12.84
C PHE A 213 -21.49 -15.02 -11.95
N PHE A 214 -21.21 -16.32 -12.06
CA PHE A 214 -20.15 -16.97 -11.31
C PHE A 214 -18.77 -16.39 -11.64
N VAL A 215 -18.45 -16.19 -12.93
CA VAL A 215 -17.16 -15.62 -13.36
C VAL A 215 -16.99 -14.20 -12.84
N ILE A 216 -18.01 -13.34 -13.00
CA ILE A 216 -17.96 -11.95 -12.54
C ILE A 216 -17.81 -11.89 -11.01
N PHE A 217 -18.60 -12.69 -10.29
CA PHE A 217 -18.54 -12.74 -8.83
C PHE A 217 -17.18 -13.24 -8.32
N SER A 218 -16.64 -14.29 -8.94
CA SER A 218 -15.32 -14.81 -8.58
C SER A 218 -14.22 -13.81 -8.86
N ALA A 219 -14.23 -13.13 -10.01
CA ALA A 219 -13.26 -12.10 -10.34
C ALA A 219 -13.32 -10.93 -9.33
N PHE A 220 -14.53 -10.46 -9.01
CA PHE A 220 -14.71 -9.44 -7.98
C PHE A 220 -14.15 -9.87 -6.63
N LEU A 221 -14.47 -11.08 -6.19
CA LEU A 221 -14.03 -11.61 -4.90
C LEU A 221 -12.50 -11.72 -4.83
N VAL A 222 -11.85 -12.16 -5.91
CA VAL A 222 -10.38 -12.22 -5.99
C VAL A 222 -9.79 -10.81 -5.89
N ILE A 223 -10.30 -9.87 -6.66
CA ILE A 223 -9.81 -8.47 -6.62
C ILE A 223 -9.98 -7.90 -5.20
N TRP A 224 -11.16 -8.03 -4.62
CA TRP A 224 -11.43 -7.54 -3.28
C TRP A 224 -10.51 -8.17 -2.22
N LEU A 225 -10.31 -9.48 -2.27
CA LEU A 225 -9.50 -10.20 -1.28
C LEU A 225 -8.00 -9.83 -1.39
N VAL A 226 -7.51 -9.61 -2.62
CA VAL A 226 -6.10 -9.28 -2.86
C VAL A 226 -5.81 -7.80 -2.57
N THR A 227 -6.74 -6.91 -2.93
CA THR A 227 -6.53 -5.45 -2.77
C THR A 227 -6.98 -4.92 -1.41
N ALA A 228 -7.82 -5.68 -0.67
CA ALA A 228 -8.50 -5.26 0.56
C ALA A 228 -9.25 -3.91 0.40
N ASN A 229 -9.52 -3.50 -0.84
CA ASN A 229 -10.12 -2.23 -1.16
C ASN A 229 -11.47 -2.42 -1.85
N VAL A 230 -12.52 -1.89 -1.24
CA VAL A 230 -13.90 -1.97 -1.76
C VAL A 230 -14.19 -0.87 -2.78
N ASP A 231 -13.36 0.19 -2.84
CA ASP A 231 -13.53 1.32 -3.76
C ASP A 231 -13.37 0.96 -5.24
N THR A 232 -12.94 -0.28 -5.54
CA THR A 232 -12.93 -0.82 -6.91
C THR A 232 -14.33 -1.07 -7.47
N LEU A 233 -15.35 -1.12 -6.61
CA LEU A 233 -16.75 -1.17 -7.03
C LEU A 233 -17.21 0.22 -7.45
N ASN A 234 -17.02 0.51 -8.72
CA ASN A 234 -17.63 1.69 -9.32
C ASN A 234 -19.17 1.59 -9.20
N SER A 235 -19.82 2.70 -8.87
CA SER A 235 -21.28 2.81 -8.78
C SER A 235 -22.00 2.23 -10.02
N SER A 236 -21.37 2.31 -11.19
CA SER A 236 -21.87 1.72 -12.44
C SER A 236 -21.95 0.19 -12.39
N ILE A 237 -20.98 -0.49 -11.77
CA ILE A 237 -20.99 -1.95 -11.63
C ILE A 237 -22.08 -2.37 -10.65
N LEU A 238 -22.22 -1.65 -9.53
CA LEU A 238 -23.26 -1.90 -8.54
C LEU A 238 -24.66 -1.68 -9.14
N SER A 239 -24.86 -0.63 -9.93
CA SER A 239 -26.15 -0.35 -10.58
C SER A 239 -26.49 -1.44 -11.61
N THR A 240 -25.53 -1.87 -12.42
CA THR A 240 -25.76 -2.94 -13.41
C THR A 240 -26.09 -4.26 -12.73
N LEU A 241 -25.41 -4.59 -11.63
CA LEU A 241 -25.68 -5.80 -10.85
C LEU A 241 -27.07 -5.75 -10.20
N SER A 242 -27.45 -4.59 -9.67
CA SER A 242 -28.76 -4.36 -9.06
C SER A 242 -29.90 -4.48 -10.07
N ILE A 243 -29.75 -3.93 -11.29
CA ILE A 243 -30.72 -4.05 -12.36
C ILE A 243 -30.87 -5.51 -12.79
N SER A 244 -29.73 -6.22 -12.96
CA SER A 244 -29.75 -7.63 -13.36
C SER A 244 -30.42 -8.52 -12.31
N ALA A 245 -30.10 -8.30 -11.03
CA ALA A 245 -30.73 -9.01 -9.92
C ALA A 245 -32.23 -8.69 -9.81
N GLY A 246 -32.58 -7.42 -9.93
CA GLY A 246 -33.99 -6.97 -9.92
C GLY A 246 -34.82 -7.58 -11.05
N THR A 247 -34.28 -7.68 -12.27
CA THR A 247 -34.91 -8.31 -13.40
C THR A 247 -35.12 -9.81 -13.18
N ALA A 248 -34.11 -10.51 -12.66
CA ALA A 248 -34.23 -11.94 -12.38
C ALA A 248 -35.27 -12.25 -11.28
N LEU A 249 -35.29 -11.43 -10.22
CA LEU A 249 -36.30 -11.54 -9.17
C LEU A 249 -37.70 -11.21 -9.70
N GLY A 250 -37.85 -10.16 -10.51
CA GLY A 250 -39.09 -9.77 -11.12
C GLY A 250 -39.72 -10.88 -11.96
N ASP A 251 -38.92 -11.58 -12.78
CA ASP A 251 -39.40 -12.73 -13.57
C ASP A 251 -39.94 -13.89 -12.70
N THR A 252 -39.26 -14.14 -11.56
CA THR A 252 -39.69 -15.18 -10.63
C THR A 252 -41.01 -14.81 -9.93
N PHE A 253 -41.20 -13.54 -9.55
CA PHE A 253 -42.43 -13.05 -8.95
C PHE A 253 -43.60 -13.08 -9.93
N VAL A 254 -43.40 -12.64 -11.17
CA VAL A 254 -44.42 -12.69 -12.21
C VAL A 254 -44.88 -14.14 -12.51
N LYS A 255 -43.94 -15.07 -12.56
CA LYS A 255 -44.24 -16.50 -12.75
C LYS A 255 -44.94 -17.13 -11.55
N ALA A 256 -44.62 -16.68 -10.32
CA ALA A 256 -45.31 -17.18 -9.12
C ALA A 256 -46.70 -16.61 -8.93
N SER A 257 -46.99 -15.40 -9.44
CA SER A 257 -48.30 -14.72 -9.35
C SER A 257 -49.17 -14.89 -10.58
N GLY A 258 -48.74 -15.66 -11.59
CA GLY A 258 -49.55 -15.99 -12.75
C GLY A 258 -50.86 -16.70 -12.34
N PRO A 259 -52.00 -16.33 -12.90
CA PRO A 259 -53.28 -16.92 -12.53
C PRO A 259 -53.24 -18.42 -12.78
N THR A 260 -53.47 -19.21 -11.74
CA THR A 260 -53.93 -20.59 -11.87
C THR A 260 -55.19 -20.54 -12.72
N THR A 261 -55.05 -20.85 -13.99
CA THR A 261 -56.20 -21.07 -14.87
C THR A 261 -57.00 -22.22 -14.22
N ALA A 262 -57.98 -21.83 -13.43
CA ALA A 262 -59.02 -22.75 -12.99
C ALA A 262 -59.65 -23.31 -14.26
N THR A 263 -59.31 -24.54 -14.59
CA THR A 263 -60.01 -25.31 -15.61
C THR A 263 -61.37 -25.51 -15.07
N GLY A 264 -62.27 -24.56 -15.44
CA GLY A 264 -63.73 -24.71 -15.23
C GLY A 264 -64.20 -25.90 -16.01
N VAL A 265 -64.78 -26.82 -15.30
CA VAL A 265 -65.60 -27.91 -15.69
C VAL A 265 -66.84 -27.37 -16.46
N VAL A 266 -67.04 -27.83 -17.64
CA VAL A 266 -68.41 -28.09 -18.19
C VAL A 266 -68.39 -29.44 -18.83
#